data_751925fc9e328737216fac332c2325a4
#
_entry.id   751925fc9e328737216fac332c2325a4
#
_cell.length_a   1.000
_cell.length_b   1.000
_cell.length_c   1.000
_cell.angle_alpha   90.00
_cell.angle_beta   90.00
_cell.angle_gamma   90.00
#
_symmetry.space_group_name_H-M   'P 1'
#
loop_
_entity.id
_entity.type
_entity.pdbx_description
1 polymer ?
#
loop_
_entity_poly.entity_id
_entity_poly.type
_entity_poly.pdbx_seq_one_letter_code
_entity_poly.pdbx_strand_id
1 'polypeptide(L)'
;MKLIDHVLHIRSLIQQAIDNRFSRLGLEVAEKKELPENTSTSSREKRNRLEAIIATHKQALGNDYAEARKETINECTFTLFNRLAALKVMEDRELFPEVIRRRVEHGNLSYAHKQWLEEYTDERNAERMGLKHFLEDKFQELSENCKIPLYSPDYAYAMLPTADELFEIITAFNEIEQDADCGADIWKGDDILGWLYENFNTVEKLALKDSGDKTEYDKVSLQSQVYTPQWVVKFLVDNTLGKMYLEMYPESNFIYDEDGKVKYLIANAPTSQMRHPKKLEEIKLIDPACGSGNF
;
A
#
# COMPACT_ATOMS: atom_id res chain seq x y z
N MET A 1 -5.47 -15.94 -13.15
CA MET A 1 -4.24 -15.09 -13.33
C MET A 1 -3.50 -15.09 -12.01
N LYS A 2 -2.17 -15.06 -11.97
CA LYS A 2 -1.44 -15.02 -10.70
C LYS A 2 -1.56 -13.62 -10.05
N LEU A 3 -1.44 -13.54 -8.73
CA LEU A 3 -1.49 -12.26 -8.02
C LEU A 3 -0.52 -11.21 -8.58
N ILE A 4 0.69 -11.63 -8.98
CA ILE A 4 1.68 -10.75 -9.60
C ILE A 4 1.17 -10.06 -10.86
N ASP A 5 0.43 -10.78 -11.71
CA ASP A 5 -0.09 -10.24 -12.97
C ASP A 5 -1.16 -9.18 -12.69
N HIS A 6 -2.03 -9.41 -11.69
CA HIS A 6 -3.00 -8.41 -11.23
C HIS A 6 -2.33 -7.17 -10.68
N VAL A 7 -1.31 -7.33 -9.82
CA VAL A 7 -0.57 -6.20 -9.23
C VAL A 7 0.09 -5.35 -10.31
N LEU A 8 0.76 -5.98 -11.29
CA LEU A 8 1.42 -5.28 -12.39
C LEU A 8 0.40 -4.60 -13.31
N HIS A 9 -0.76 -5.21 -13.54
CA HIS A 9 -1.85 -4.59 -14.29
C HIS A 9 -2.39 -3.34 -13.59
N ILE A 10 -2.72 -3.43 -12.30
CA ILE A 10 -3.19 -2.29 -11.50
C ILE A 10 -2.14 -1.18 -11.48
N ARG A 11 -0.87 -1.53 -11.26
CA ARG A 11 0.23 -0.58 -11.31
C ARG A 11 0.29 0.16 -12.64
N SER A 12 0.15 -0.56 -13.75
CA SER A 12 0.14 0.04 -15.10
C SER A 12 -1.04 1.01 -15.29
N LEU A 13 -2.24 0.64 -14.84
CA LEU A 13 -3.42 1.51 -14.88
C LEU A 13 -3.19 2.80 -14.08
N ILE A 14 -2.70 2.68 -12.86
CA ILE A 14 -2.41 3.84 -12.00
C ILE A 14 -1.34 4.72 -12.64
N GLN A 15 -0.23 4.13 -13.11
CA GLN A 15 0.88 4.86 -13.71
C GLN A 15 0.42 5.66 -14.93
N GLN A 16 -0.39 5.04 -15.81
CA GLN A 16 -0.96 5.71 -16.98
C GLN A 16 -1.88 6.86 -16.58
N ALA A 17 -2.74 6.65 -15.59
CA ALA A 17 -3.68 7.66 -15.11
C ALA A 17 -2.96 8.86 -14.46
N ILE A 18 -1.89 8.60 -13.71
CA ILE A 18 -1.03 9.65 -13.11
C ILE A 18 -0.28 10.39 -14.22
N ASP A 19 0.30 9.70 -15.20
CA ASP A 19 1.00 10.33 -16.35
C ASP A 19 0.06 11.24 -17.15
N ASN A 20 -1.15 10.77 -17.44
CA ASN A 20 -2.21 11.57 -18.05
C ASN A 20 -2.51 12.84 -17.21
N ARG A 21 -2.51 12.72 -15.88
CA ARG A 21 -2.74 13.87 -15.00
C ARG A 21 -1.60 14.88 -15.06
N PHE A 22 -0.36 14.42 -15.11
CA PHE A 22 0.82 15.28 -15.31
C PHE A 22 0.73 16.03 -16.62
N SER A 23 0.41 15.35 -17.71
CA SER A 23 0.26 15.96 -19.04
C SER A 23 -0.86 17.01 -19.06
N ARG A 24 -2.03 16.74 -18.43
CA ARG A 24 -3.12 17.71 -18.27
C ARG A 24 -2.70 18.95 -17.46
N LEU A 25 -1.70 18.82 -16.58
CA LEU A 25 -1.11 19.94 -15.84
C LEU A 25 0.06 20.60 -16.58
N GLY A 26 0.30 20.26 -17.85
CA GLY A 26 1.38 20.82 -18.65
C GLY A 26 2.78 20.33 -18.28
N LEU A 27 2.88 19.23 -17.51
CA LEU A 27 4.13 18.58 -17.15
C LEU A 27 4.39 17.42 -18.13
N GLU A 28 4.73 17.77 -19.36
CA GLU A 28 4.99 16.81 -20.43
C GLU A 28 6.36 16.12 -20.28
N VAL A 29 6.57 15.02 -21.00
CA VAL A 29 7.79 14.20 -20.88
C VAL A 29 9.06 14.97 -21.23
N ALA A 30 9.03 15.71 -22.34
CA ALA A 30 10.20 16.42 -22.84
C ALA A 30 10.38 17.81 -22.23
N GLU A 31 9.28 18.48 -21.95
CA GLU A 31 9.29 19.89 -21.51
C GLU A 31 8.05 20.24 -20.69
N LYS A 32 8.14 21.34 -19.97
CA LYS A 32 6.98 21.96 -19.33
C LYS A 32 6.27 22.86 -20.31
N LYS A 33 4.93 22.76 -20.36
CA LYS A 33 4.07 23.67 -21.12
C LYS A 33 3.36 24.63 -20.18
N GLU A 34 3.11 25.82 -20.67
CA GLU A 34 2.30 26.79 -19.93
C GLU A 34 0.85 26.31 -19.84
N LEU A 35 0.24 26.54 -18.67
CA LEU A 35 -1.17 26.26 -18.50
C LEU A 35 -2.01 27.37 -19.12
N PRO A 36 -3.17 27.01 -19.73
CA PRO A 36 -4.11 28.01 -20.22
C PRO A 36 -4.49 29.05 -19.13
N GLU A 37 -4.77 30.28 -19.55
CA GLU A 37 -5.08 31.38 -18.62
C GLU A 37 -6.32 31.07 -17.74
N ASN A 38 -7.31 30.34 -18.28
CA ASN A 38 -8.51 29.94 -17.61
C ASN A 38 -8.38 28.71 -16.70
N THR A 39 -7.14 28.22 -16.47
CA THR A 39 -6.91 27.08 -15.57
C THR A 39 -7.26 27.45 -14.13
N SER A 40 -7.99 26.56 -13.43
CA SER A 40 -8.40 26.78 -12.06
C SER A 40 -7.22 26.98 -11.08
N THR A 41 -7.42 27.76 -10.05
CA THR A 41 -6.42 28.00 -9.00
C THR A 41 -5.93 26.68 -8.39
N SER A 42 -6.84 25.77 -8.07
CA SER A 42 -6.49 24.44 -7.54
C SER A 42 -5.58 23.63 -8.47
N SER A 43 -5.79 23.71 -9.81
CA SER A 43 -4.90 23.02 -10.76
C SER A 43 -3.52 23.69 -10.80
N ARG A 44 -3.44 25.02 -10.68
CA ARG A 44 -2.17 25.73 -10.62
C ARG A 44 -1.38 25.39 -9.36
N GLU A 45 -2.05 25.34 -8.21
CA GLU A 45 -1.43 24.94 -6.95
C GLU A 45 -0.90 23.52 -7.00
N LYS A 46 -1.70 22.56 -7.53
CA LYS A 46 -1.26 21.18 -7.74
C LYS A 46 -0.05 21.09 -8.65
N ARG A 47 -0.04 21.84 -9.75
CA ARG A 47 1.12 21.89 -10.64
C ARG A 47 2.35 22.44 -9.91
N ASN A 48 2.24 23.57 -9.22
CA ASN A 48 3.37 24.16 -8.51
C ASN A 48 3.98 23.22 -7.48
N ARG A 49 3.12 22.46 -6.76
CA ARG A 49 3.56 21.42 -5.83
C ARG A 49 4.36 20.32 -6.54
N LEU A 50 3.85 19.80 -7.67
CA LEU A 50 4.53 18.77 -8.44
C LEU A 50 5.85 19.27 -9.04
N GLU A 51 5.89 20.50 -9.52
CA GLU A 51 7.13 21.12 -10.00
C GLU A 51 8.20 21.21 -8.92
N ALA A 52 7.83 21.54 -7.68
CA ALA A 52 8.76 21.55 -6.55
C ALA A 52 9.31 20.15 -6.25
N ILE A 53 8.47 19.10 -6.33
CA ILE A 53 8.89 17.70 -6.12
C ILE A 53 9.81 17.26 -7.25
N ILE A 54 9.45 17.52 -8.52
CA ILE A 54 10.29 17.21 -9.68
C ILE A 54 11.64 17.93 -9.57
N ALA A 55 11.67 19.18 -9.11
CA ALA A 55 12.91 19.93 -8.92
C ALA A 55 13.82 19.26 -7.87
N THR A 56 13.23 18.70 -6.80
CA THR A 56 13.99 17.96 -5.78
C THR A 56 14.58 16.69 -6.36
N HIS A 57 13.77 15.86 -7.06
CA HIS A 57 14.27 14.67 -7.74
C HIS A 57 15.33 15.00 -8.80
N LYS A 58 15.14 16.08 -9.54
CA LYS A 58 16.11 16.55 -10.55
C LYS A 58 17.49 16.82 -9.96
N GLN A 59 17.57 17.40 -8.77
CA GLN A 59 18.85 17.62 -8.09
C GLN A 59 19.55 16.31 -7.72
N ALA A 60 18.78 15.29 -7.34
CA ALA A 60 19.31 13.98 -6.98
C ALA A 60 19.73 13.14 -8.21
N LEU A 61 19.05 13.32 -9.35
CA LEU A 61 19.20 12.53 -10.58
C LEU A 61 20.01 13.25 -11.69
N GLY A 62 21.05 13.97 -11.34
CA GLY A 62 21.97 14.56 -12.30
C GLY A 62 21.37 15.64 -13.21
N ASN A 63 20.33 16.33 -12.76
CA ASN A 63 19.61 17.39 -13.48
C ASN A 63 18.77 16.94 -14.69
N ASP A 64 18.46 15.67 -14.83
CA ASP A 64 17.55 15.17 -15.87
C ASP A 64 16.09 15.39 -15.47
N TYR A 65 15.35 16.17 -16.29
CA TYR A 65 13.94 16.43 -16.07
C TYR A 65 13.05 15.20 -16.34
N ALA A 66 13.34 14.46 -17.41
CA ALA A 66 12.51 13.33 -17.81
C ALA A 66 12.58 12.20 -16.75
N GLU A 67 13.79 11.92 -16.25
CA GLU A 67 13.98 10.94 -15.16
C GLU A 67 13.36 11.44 -13.85
N ALA A 68 13.52 12.71 -13.48
CA ALA A 68 12.90 13.27 -12.28
C ALA A 68 11.36 13.25 -12.35
N ARG A 69 10.79 13.54 -13.52
CA ARG A 69 9.35 13.42 -13.76
C ARG A 69 8.87 11.98 -13.63
N LYS A 70 9.58 11.04 -14.24
CA LYS A 70 9.28 9.60 -14.17
C LYS A 70 9.32 9.11 -12.72
N GLU A 71 10.33 9.49 -11.95
CA GLU A 71 10.43 9.14 -10.54
C GLU A 71 9.27 9.71 -9.71
N THR A 72 8.90 10.96 -9.96
CA THR A 72 7.73 11.57 -9.29
C THR A 72 6.43 10.82 -9.63
N ILE A 73 6.27 10.36 -10.88
CA ILE A 73 5.13 9.53 -11.28
C ILE A 73 5.15 8.18 -10.56
N ASN A 74 6.30 7.54 -10.43
CA ASN A 74 6.46 6.27 -9.73
C ASN A 74 6.03 6.41 -8.26
N GLU A 75 6.48 7.46 -7.57
CA GLU A 75 6.11 7.74 -6.18
C GLU A 75 4.60 8.03 -6.01
N CYS A 76 4.00 8.80 -6.93
CA CYS A 76 2.55 9.01 -6.94
C CYS A 76 1.79 7.70 -7.20
N THR A 77 2.30 6.86 -8.11
CA THR A 77 1.72 5.55 -8.44
C THR A 77 1.76 4.62 -7.22
N PHE A 78 2.90 4.53 -6.58
CA PHE A 78 3.09 3.74 -5.36
C PHE A 78 2.18 4.22 -4.22
N THR A 79 2.07 5.54 -4.05
CA THR A 79 1.21 6.14 -3.02
C THR A 79 -0.26 5.79 -3.24
N LEU A 80 -0.78 5.94 -4.46
CA LEU A 80 -2.18 5.62 -4.74
C LEU A 80 -2.45 4.11 -4.64
N PHE A 81 -1.53 3.27 -5.16
CA PHE A 81 -1.64 1.82 -5.02
C PHE A 81 -1.75 1.42 -3.54
N ASN A 82 -0.87 1.93 -2.68
CA ASN A 82 -0.88 1.62 -1.25
C ASN A 82 -2.15 2.11 -0.55
N ARG A 83 -2.66 3.29 -0.89
CA ARG A 83 -3.93 3.80 -0.36
C ARG A 83 -5.08 2.85 -0.64
N LEU A 84 -5.21 2.40 -1.90
CA LEU A 84 -6.30 1.52 -2.31
C LEU A 84 -6.13 0.10 -1.78
N ALA A 85 -4.90 -0.44 -1.78
CA ALA A 85 -4.61 -1.76 -1.24
C ALA A 85 -4.86 -1.83 0.27
N ALA A 86 -4.45 -0.81 1.02
CA ALA A 86 -4.70 -0.76 2.46
C ALA A 86 -6.20 -0.65 2.78
N LEU A 87 -6.97 0.17 2.03
CA LEU A 87 -8.43 0.19 2.14
C LEU A 87 -9.03 -1.19 1.89
N LYS A 88 -8.56 -1.88 0.83
CA LYS A 88 -9.06 -3.21 0.49
C LYS A 88 -8.81 -4.22 1.61
N VAL A 89 -7.64 -4.18 2.23
CA VAL A 89 -7.31 -5.03 3.39
C VAL A 89 -8.15 -4.66 4.61
N MET A 90 -8.33 -3.36 4.89
CA MET A 90 -9.13 -2.91 6.03
C MET A 90 -10.60 -3.30 5.91
N GLU A 91 -11.21 -3.18 4.72
CA GLU A 91 -12.60 -3.58 4.52
C GLU A 91 -12.80 -5.09 4.63
N ASP A 92 -11.89 -5.91 4.09
CA ASP A 92 -11.98 -7.37 4.17
C ASP A 92 -11.74 -7.92 5.58
N ARG A 93 -11.02 -7.17 6.42
CA ARG A 93 -10.80 -7.48 7.84
C ARG A 93 -11.84 -6.81 8.75
N GLU A 94 -12.88 -6.21 8.19
CA GLU A 94 -13.96 -5.54 8.92
C GLU A 94 -13.48 -4.39 9.85
N LEU A 95 -12.31 -3.80 9.52
CA LEU A 95 -11.75 -2.66 10.24
C LEU A 95 -12.28 -1.33 9.72
N PHE A 96 -12.82 -1.33 8.50
CA PHE A 96 -13.39 -0.15 7.84
C PHE A 96 -14.53 -0.58 6.92
N PRO A 97 -15.54 0.27 6.67
CA PRO A 97 -16.62 -0.04 5.73
C PRO A 97 -16.10 -0.34 4.33
N GLU A 98 -16.86 -1.12 3.54
CA GLU A 98 -16.51 -1.41 2.15
C GLU A 98 -16.50 -0.13 1.30
N VAL A 99 -15.31 0.30 0.92
CA VAL A 99 -15.04 1.48 0.07
C VAL A 99 -14.68 1.04 -1.36
N ILE A 100 -13.87 -0.02 -1.48
CA ILE A 100 -13.34 -0.53 -2.75
C ILE A 100 -14.22 -1.65 -3.31
N ARG A 101 -14.69 -2.59 -2.45
CA ARG A 101 -15.49 -3.73 -2.87
C ARG A 101 -16.84 -3.28 -3.38
N ARG A 102 -17.15 -3.64 -4.63
CA ARG A 102 -18.44 -3.38 -5.26
C ARG A 102 -19.35 -4.57 -5.14
N ARG A 103 -20.64 -4.29 -4.93
CA ARG A 103 -21.66 -5.32 -4.82
C ARG A 103 -22.83 -5.09 -5.77
N VAL A 104 -23.31 -6.16 -6.40
CA VAL A 104 -24.44 -6.11 -7.32
C VAL A 104 -25.70 -5.61 -6.61
N GLU A 105 -25.94 -6.03 -5.37
CA GLU A 105 -27.06 -5.61 -4.51
C GLU A 105 -27.04 -4.11 -4.14
N HIS A 106 -25.89 -3.46 -4.34
CA HIS A 106 -25.74 -2.01 -4.17
C HIS A 106 -25.67 -1.24 -5.50
N GLY A 107 -26.12 -1.86 -6.61
CA GLY A 107 -26.04 -1.26 -7.94
C GLY A 107 -24.63 -1.11 -8.47
N ASN A 108 -23.76 -2.05 -8.18
CA ASN A 108 -22.33 -2.05 -8.48
C ASN A 108 -21.54 -0.90 -7.81
N LEU A 109 -22.05 -0.38 -6.70
CA LEU A 109 -21.33 0.50 -5.79
C LEU A 109 -20.78 -0.29 -4.61
N SER A 110 -19.84 0.29 -3.89
CA SER A 110 -19.48 -0.20 -2.56
C SER A 110 -20.56 0.22 -1.55
N TYR A 111 -20.62 -0.48 -0.41
CA TYR A 111 -21.58 -0.16 0.64
C TYR A 111 -21.44 1.29 1.13
N ALA A 112 -20.20 1.71 1.41
CA ALA A 112 -19.93 3.06 1.87
C ALA A 112 -20.27 4.13 0.81
N HIS A 113 -20.04 3.86 -0.49
CA HIS A 113 -20.38 4.78 -1.56
C HIS A 113 -21.91 4.95 -1.70
N LYS A 114 -22.66 3.83 -1.61
CA LYS A 114 -24.11 3.88 -1.61
C LYS A 114 -24.66 4.72 -0.46
N GLN A 115 -24.15 4.54 0.76
CA GLN A 115 -24.54 5.35 1.91
C GLN A 115 -24.19 6.82 1.74
N TRP A 116 -22.98 7.12 1.25
CA TRP A 116 -22.52 8.48 0.99
C TRP A 116 -23.44 9.23 0.02
N LEU A 117 -23.96 8.55 -1.02
CA LEU A 117 -24.93 9.12 -1.97
C LEU A 117 -26.33 9.38 -1.37
N GLU A 118 -26.63 8.90 -0.18
CA GLU A 118 -27.86 9.27 0.54
C GLU A 118 -27.73 10.66 1.17
N GLU A 119 -26.50 11.06 1.54
CA GLU A 119 -26.20 12.38 2.08
C GLU A 119 -25.87 13.39 0.95
N TYR A 120 -25.13 12.96 -0.05
CA TYR A 120 -24.69 13.78 -1.20
C TYR A 120 -25.50 13.49 -2.45
N THR A 121 -26.80 13.76 -2.40
CA THR A 121 -27.75 13.38 -3.47
C THR A 121 -27.45 14.01 -4.83
N ASP A 122 -26.86 15.19 -4.87
CA ASP A 122 -26.48 15.91 -6.11
C ASP A 122 -25.38 15.17 -6.87
N GLU A 123 -24.51 14.44 -6.16
CA GLU A 123 -23.43 13.65 -6.73
C GLU A 123 -23.90 12.43 -7.52
N ARG A 124 -25.18 12.03 -7.40
CA ARG A 124 -25.77 10.95 -8.23
C ARG A 124 -25.71 11.24 -9.72
N ASN A 125 -25.69 12.51 -10.10
CA ASN A 125 -25.60 12.95 -11.50
C ASN A 125 -24.15 13.29 -11.92
N ALA A 126 -23.20 13.27 -11.01
CA ALA A 126 -21.79 13.51 -11.31
C ALA A 126 -21.13 12.29 -11.99
N GLU A 127 -19.95 12.51 -12.58
CA GLU A 127 -19.16 11.47 -13.21
C GLU A 127 -18.92 10.30 -12.25
N ARG A 128 -19.31 9.08 -12.67
CA ARG A 128 -19.25 7.87 -11.81
C ARG A 128 -19.90 8.05 -10.43
N MET A 129 -21.02 8.79 -10.38
CA MET A 129 -21.73 9.09 -9.13
C MET A 129 -20.81 9.66 -8.05
N GLY A 130 -20.01 10.65 -8.41
CA GLY A 130 -19.11 11.33 -7.48
C GLY A 130 -17.99 10.48 -6.92
N LEU A 131 -17.61 9.36 -7.57
CA LEU A 131 -16.62 8.41 -7.07
C LEU A 131 -15.32 9.08 -6.58
N LYS A 132 -14.85 10.09 -7.29
CA LYS A 132 -13.64 10.80 -6.91
C LYS A 132 -13.82 11.60 -5.62
N HIS A 133 -14.89 12.34 -5.50
CA HIS A 133 -15.23 13.11 -4.31
C HIS A 133 -15.47 12.18 -3.11
N PHE A 134 -16.19 11.09 -3.30
CA PHE A 134 -16.36 10.06 -2.30
C PHE A 134 -15.03 9.52 -1.76
N LEU A 135 -14.05 9.22 -2.64
CA LEU A 135 -12.73 8.75 -2.21
C LEU A 135 -11.93 9.86 -1.51
N GLU A 136 -12.04 11.11 -1.95
CA GLU A 136 -11.43 12.26 -1.27
C GLU A 136 -11.95 12.38 0.16
N ASP A 137 -13.26 12.27 0.37
CA ASP A 137 -13.89 12.29 1.71
C ASP A 137 -13.42 11.11 2.58
N LYS A 138 -13.36 9.90 2.02
CA LYS A 138 -12.88 8.72 2.78
C LYS A 138 -11.41 8.82 3.15
N PHE A 139 -10.58 9.37 2.28
CA PHE A 139 -9.16 9.62 2.60
C PHE A 139 -9.02 10.68 3.69
N GLN A 140 -9.83 11.73 3.64
CA GLN A 140 -9.85 12.75 4.69
C GLN A 140 -10.29 12.15 6.03
N GLU A 141 -11.34 11.34 6.05
CA GLU A 141 -11.81 10.61 7.24
C GLU A 141 -10.68 9.78 7.87
N LEU A 142 -9.93 9.00 7.09
CA LEU A 142 -8.81 8.19 7.57
C LEU A 142 -7.64 9.05 8.08
N SER A 143 -7.36 10.15 7.42
CA SER A 143 -6.32 11.09 7.84
C SER A 143 -6.65 11.78 9.16
N GLU A 144 -7.87 12.26 9.33
CA GLU A 144 -8.28 13.08 10.46
C GLU A 144 -8.68 12.24 11.68
N ASN A 145 -9.49 11.20 11.46
CA ASN A 145 -10.05 10.38 12.54
C ASN A 145 -9.09 9.27 12.97
N CYS A 146 -8.49 8.57 12.01
CA CYS A 146 -7.58 7.47 12.29
C CYS A 146 -6.11 7.90 12.39
N LYS A 147 -5.80 9.18 12.10
CA LYS A 147 -4.44 9.76 12.14
C LYS A 147 -3.43 9.01 11.27
N ILE A 148 -3.86 8.53 10.09
CA ILE A 148 -3.01 7.82 9.14
C ILE A 148 -2.44 8.82 8.12
N PRO A 149 -1.15 9.22 8.23
CA PRO A 149 -0.55 10.27 7.40
C PRO A 149 -0.59 9.98 5.90
N LEU A 150 -0.55 8.69 5.52
CA LEU A 150 -0.61 8.26 4.12
C LEU A 150 -1.85 8.81 3.40
N TYR A 151 -2.98 8.97 4.10
CA TYR A 151 -4.24 9.45 3.51
C TYR A 151 -4.38 10.97 3.52
N SER A 152 -3.47 11.71 4.16
CA SER A 152 -3.51 13.17 4.17
C SER A 152 -3.58 13.75 2.75
N PRO A 153 -4.43 14.76 2.48
CA PRO A 153 -4.42 15.50 1.23
C PRO A 153 -3.09 16.24 1.01
N ASP A 154 -2.39 16.56 2.10
CA ASP A 154 -1.08 17.22 2.07
C ASP A 154 0.11 16.28 1.92
N TYR A 155 -0.14 14.96 1.87
CA TYR A 155 0.93 14.01 1.59
C TYR A 155 1.59 14.32 0.23
N ALA A 156 2.92 14.37 0.19
CA ALA A 156 3.69 14.90 -0.94
C ALA A 156 3.26 14.33 -2.30
N TYR A 157 3.05 13.03 -2.36
CA TYR A 157 2.71 12.29 -3.58
C TYR A 157 1.20 11.98 -3.70
N ALA A 158 0.36 12.68 -2.91
CA ALA A 158 -1.09 12.50 -2.98
C ALA A 158 -1.66 13.02 -4.29
N MET A 159 -2.13 12.11 -5.12
CA MET A 159 -2.79 12.44 -6.39
C MET A 159 -3.92 11.46 -6.68
N LEU A 160 -5.06 11.99 -7.13
CA LEU A 160 -6.17 11.19 -7.64
C LEU A 160 -6.38 11.45 -9.14
N PRO A 161 -6.54 10.39 -9.94
CA PRO A 161 -6.95 10.45 -11.33
C PRO A 161 -8.37 11.00 -11.53
N THR A 162 -8.87 10.90 -12.76
CA THR A 162 -10.30 11.17 -13.06
C THR A 162 -11.20 10.07 -12.47
N ALA A 163 -12.49 10.33 -12.40
CA ALA A 163 -13.44 9.35 -11.89
C ALA A 163 -13.50 8.08 -12.75
N ASP A 164 -13.37 8.20 -14.09
CA ASP A 164 -13.32 7.03 -14.97
C ASP A 164 -12.06 6.20 -14.77
N GLU A 165 -10.88 6.83 -14.71
CA GLU A 165 -9.61 6.16 -14.43
C GLU A 165 -9.64 5.46 -13.06
N LEU A 166 -10.20 6.10 -12.03
CA LEU A 166 -10.40 5.49 -10.70
C LEU A 166 -11.37 4.30 -10.76
N PHE A 167 -12.41 4.41 -11.57
CA PHE A 167 -13.37 3.32 -11.73
C PHE A 167 -12.69 2.07 -12.32
N GLU A 168 -11.84 2.22 -13.33
CA GLU A 168 -11.07 1.12 -13.93
C GLU A 168 -10.09 0.52 -12.94
N ILE A 169 -9.34 1.35 -12.21
CA ILE A 169 -8.39 0.91 -11.18
C ILE A 169 -9.11 0.09 -10.09
N ILE A 170 -10.23 0.60 -9.57
CA ILE A 170 -11.01 -0.10 -8.54
C ILE A 170 -11.60 -1.41 -9.09
N THR A 171 -12.00 -1.43 -10.35
CA THR A 171 -12.47 -2.67 -11.00
C THR A 171 -11.37 -3.72 -10.98
N ALA A 172 -10.15 -3.37 -11.36
CA ALA A 172 -9.01 -4.29 -11.34
C ALA A 172 -8.68 -4.81 -9.92
N PHE A 173 -8.85 -3.99 -8.87
CA PHE A 173 -8.74 -4.47 -7.48
C PHE A 173 -9.82 -5.51 -7.13
N ASN A 174 -11.06 -5.32 -7.59
CA ASN A 174 -12.16 -6.26 -7.34
C ASN A 174 -11.99 -7.58 -8.13
N GLU A 175 -11.32 -7.58 -9.26
CA GLU A 175 -11.05 -8.78 -10.06
C GLU A 175 -10.12 -9.76 -9.35
N ILE A 176 -9.25 -9.31 -8.44
CA ILE A 176 -8.31 -10.17 -7.71
C ILE A 176 -9.07 -11.25 -6.90
N GLU A 177 -10.09 -10.86 -6.15
CA GLU A 177 -10.85 -11.79 -5.31
C GLU A 177 -11.82 -12.68 -6.11
N GLN A 178 -12.12 -12.31 -7.36
CA GLN A 178 -12.93 -13.09 -8.28
C GLN A 178 -12.11 -14.12 -9.05
N ASP A 179 -10.79 -13.98 -9.06
CA ASP A 179 -9.89 -14.91 -9.73
C ASP A 179 -9.68 -16.18 -8.89
N ALA A 180 -9.96 -17.34 -9.51
CA ALA A 180 -9.85 -18.63 -8.82
C ALA A 180 -8.43 -18.96 -8.33
N ASP A 181 -7.40 -18.43 -9.00
CA ASP A 181 -5.99 -18.63 -8.60
C ASP A 181 -5.60 -17.82 -7.36
N CYS A 182 -6.28 -16.69 -7.13
CA CYS A 182 -6.05 -15.82 -5.98
C CYS A 182 -6.92 -16.20 -4.78
N GLY A 183 -8.19 -16.53 -5.03
CA GLY A 183 -9.18 -16.91 -4.02
C GLY A 183 -9.88 -15.72 -3.34
N ALA A 184 -11.13 -15.97 -2.93
CA ALA A 184 -12.01 -14.93 -2.38
C ALA A 184 -11.50 -14.30 -1.06
N ASP A 185 -10.72 -15.04 -0.28
CA ASP A 185 -10.21 -14.60 1.02
C ASP A 185 -8.77 -14.05 0.97
N ILE A 186 -8.23 -13.81 -0.23
CA ILE A 186 -6.83 -13.36 -0.40
C ILE A 186 -6.49 -12.12 0.44
N TRP A 187 -7.43 -11.18 0.54
CA TRP A 187 -7.26 -9.93 1.28
C TRP A 187 -7.22 -10.09 2.80
N LYS A 188 -7.68 -11.23 3.32
CA LYS A 188 -7.63 -11.57 4.76
C LYS A 188 -6.29 -12.18 5.16
N GLY A 189 -5.48 -12.62 4.19
CA GLY A 189 -4.18 -13.23 4.44
C GLY A 189 -3.21 -12.28 5.13
N ASP A 190 -2.51 -12.76 6.15
CA ASP A 190 -1.55 -11.94 6.91
C ASP A 190 -0.40 -11.42 6.03
N ASP A 191 -0.07 -12.17 5.00
CA ASP A 191 1.06 -11.89 4.10
C ASP A 191 0.71 -10.98 2.93
N ILE A 192 -0.57 -10.61 2.72
CA ILE A 192 -1.03 -9.96 1.49
C ILE A 192 -0.31 -8.64 1.21
N LEU A 193 -0.15 -7.78 2.21
CA LEU A 193 0.53 -6.49 2.02
C LEU A 193 2.00 -6.67 1.63
N GLY A 194 2.68 -7.65 2.22
CA GLY A 194 4.06 -7.98 1.87
C GLY A 194 4.18 -8.48 0.44
N TRP A 195 3.29 -9.36 -0.01
CA TRP A 195 3.27 -9.87 -1.38
C TRP A 195 2.91 -8.79 -2.40
N LEU A 196 1.97 -7.92 -2.08
CA LEU A 196 1.64 -6.77 -2.94
C LEU A 196 2.85 -5.86 -3.14
N TYR A 197 3.55 -5.54 -2.05
CA TYR A 197 4.74 -4.70 -2.08
C TYR A 197 5.89 -5.35 -2.87
N GLU A 198 6.17 -6.63 -2.65
CA GLU A 198 7.20 -7.36 -3.39
C GLU A 198 6.88 -7.44 -4.88
N ASN A 199 5.63 -7.76 -5.23
CA ASN A 199 5.18 -7.87 -6.62
C ASN A 199 5.17 -6.52 -7.32
N PHE A 200 4.81 -5.44 -6.62
CA PHE A 200 4.82 -4.09 -7.18
C PHE A 200 6.21 -3.68 -7.70
N ASN A 201 7.26 -4.04 -6.99
CA ASN A 201 8.65 -3.69 -7.31
C ASN A 201 9.36 -4.71 -8.23
N THR A 202 8.65 -5.71 -8.71
CA THR A 202 9.26 -6.80 -9.50
C THR A 202 9.88 -6.29 -10.81
N VAL A 203 9.27 -5.31 -11.47
CA VAL A 203 9.76 -4.76 -12.74
C VAL A 203 11.14 -4.12 -12.56
N GLU A 204 11.30 -3.30 -11.53
CA GLU A 204 12.57 -2.63 -11.23
C GLU A 204 13.64 -3.63 -10.80
N LYS A 205 13.25 -4.65 -10.00
CA LYS A 205 14.17 -5.73 -9.60
C LYS A 205 14.69 -6.52 -10.80
N LEU A 206 13.83 -6.85 -11.75
CA LEU A 206 14.21 -7.56 -12.97
C LEU A 206 15.10 -6.67 -13.86
N ALA A 207 14.73 -5.42 -14.07
CA ALA A 207 15.53 -4.47 -14.86
C ALA A 207 16.94 -4.30 -14.25
N LEU A 208 17.04 -4.18 -12.92
CA LEU A 208 18.32 -4.08 -12.23
C LEU A 208 19.16 -5.36 -12.39
N LYS A 209 18.54 -6.53 -12.35
CA LYS A 209 19.21 -7.80 -12.54
C LYS A 209 19.72 -7.98 -13.97
N ASP A 210 18.92 -7.56 -14.95
CA ASP A 210 19.22 -7.73 -16.38
C ASP A 210 20.28 -6.72 -16.87
N SER A 211 20.42 -5.55 -16.23
CA SER A 211 21.43 -4.57 -16.57
C SER A 211 22.86 -5.10 -16.40
N GLY A 212 23.07 -6.06 -15.49
CA GLY A 212 24.40 -6.59 -15.17
C GLY A 212 25.34 -5.58 -14.50
N ASP A 213 24.84 -4.37 -14.21
CA ASP A 213 25.61 -3.32 -13.57
C ASP A 213 25.84 -3.63 -12.10
N LYS A 214 26.93 -3.08 -11.54
CA LYS A 214 27.13 -3.10 -10.10
C LYS A 214 25.98 -2.31 -9.47
N THR A 215 25.31 -2.94 -8.50
CA THR A 215 24.24 -2.29 -7.76
C THR A 215 24.77 -1.03 -7.07
N GLU A 216 24.30 0.13 -7.48
CA GLU A 216 24.57 1.39 -6.82
C GLU A 216 23.96 1.41 -5.42
N TYR A 217 24.51 2.23 -4.53
CA TYR A 217 24.15 2.24 -3.11
C TYR A 217 22.64 2.50 -2.89
N ASP A 218 22.03 3.37 -3.68
CA ASP A 218 20.60 3.72 -3.68
C ASP A 218 19.70 2.56 -4.13
N LYS A 219 20.22 1.63 -4.94
CA LYS A 219 19.48 0.47 -5.47
C LYS A 219 19.63 -0.80 -4.62
N VAL A 220 20.53 -0.81 -3.62
CA VAL A 220 20.72 -1.96 -2.71
C VAL A 220 19.44 -2.28 -1.96
N SER A 221 18.70 -1.27 -1.52
CA SER A 221 17.43 -1.44 -0.81
C SER A 221 16.40 -2.17 -1.68
N LEU A 222 16.27 -1.80 -2.95
CA LEU A 222 15.36 -2.44 -3.89
C LEU A 222 15.73 -3.91 -4.13
N GLN A 223 17.02 -4.21 -4.30
CA GLN A 223 17.50 -5.56 -4.54
C GLN A 223 17.35 -6.48 -3.32
N SER A 224 17.50 -5.93 -2.12
CA SER A 224 17.38 -6.67 -0.85
C SER A 224 15.95 -6.74 -0.30
N GLN A 225 14.98 -6.09 -0.92
CA GLN A 225 13.57 -6.21 -0.56
C GLN A 225 13.06 -7.62 -0.85
N VAL A 226 13.03 -8.45 0.16
CA VAL A 226 12.44 -9.79 0.12
C VAL A 226 11.37 -9.85 1.19
N TYR A 227 10.18 -10.28 0.82
CA TYR A 227 9.14 -10.56 1.79
C TYR A 227 9.57 -11.75 2.66
N THR A 228 9.63 -11.55 3.98
CA THR A 228 10.01 -12.61 4.89
C THR A 228 8.86 -13.60 5.03
N PRO A 229 9.02 -14.88 4.63
CA PRO A 229 7.97 -15.88 4.74
C PRO A 229 7.48 -16.05 6.18
N GLN A 230 6.18 -16.24 6.35
CA GLN A 230 5.53 -16.34 7.67
C GLN A 230 6.17 -17.38 8.61
N TRP A 231 6.67 -18.49 8.07
CA TRP A 231 7.35 -19.50 8.90
C TRP A 231 8.66 -18.99 9.50
N VAL A 232 9.39 -18.09 8.80
CA VAL A 232 10.61 -17.44 9.31
C VAL A 232 10.24 -16.44 10.40
N VAL A 233 9.21 -15.59 10.14
CA VAL A 233 8.70 -14.63 11.13
C VAL A 233 8.32 -15.38 12.40
N LYS A 234 7.51 -16.42 12.25
CA LYS A 234 7.08 -17.28 13.36
C LYS A 234 8.26 -17.87 14.12
N PHE A 235 9.25 -18.44 13.41
CA PHE A 235 10.44 -18.98 14.04
C PHE A 235 11.21 -17.93 14.86
N LEU A 236 11.38 -16.72 14.32
CA LEU A 236 12.09 -15.65 15.00
C LEU A 236 11.32 -15.14 16.23
N VAL A 237 10.02 -14.91 16.09
CA VAL A 237 9.16 -14.45 17.20
C VAL A 237 9.08 -15.50 18.31
N ASP A 238 8.92 -16.78 17.96
CA ASP A 238 8.87 -17.88 18.93
C ASP A 238 10.19 -18.00 19.70
N ASN A 239 11.33 -17.84 19.02
CA ASN A 239 12.66 -17.98 19.66
C ASN A 239 13.16 -16.71 20.37
N THR A 240 12.46 -15.61 20.26
CA THR A 240 12.73 -14.36 20.99
C THR A 240 11.67 -14.10 22.06
N LEU A 241 10.53 -13.58 21.67
CA LEU A 241 9.42 -13.26 22.57
C LEU A 241 8.83 -14.49 23.23
N GLY A 242 8.54 -15.53 22.44
CA GLY A 242 7.97 -16.78 22.93
C GLY A 242 8.87 -17.44 23.98
N LYS A 243 10.18 -17.51 23.70
CA LYS A 243 11.16 -18.02 24.64
C LYS A 243 11.24 -17.17 25.92
N MET A 244 11.25 -15.86 25.79
CA MET A 244 11.24 -14.95 26.95
C MET A 244 9.97 -15.14 27.78
N TYR A 245 8.82 -15.34 27.14
CA TYR A 245 7.55 -15.60 27.81
C TYR A 245 7.60 -16.90 28.63
N LEU A 246 8.13 -17.98 28.05
CA LEU A 246 8.31 -19.25 28.77
C LEU A 246 9.27 -19.17 29.95
N GLU A 247 10.29 -18.32 29.84
CA GLU A 247 11.21 -18.04 30.97
C GLU A 247 10.53 -17.26 32.10
N MET A 248 9.51 -16.45 31.79
CA MET A 248 8.67 -15.75 32.79
C MET A 248 7.56 -16.63 33.35
N TYR A 249 7.03 -17.53 32.54
CA TYR A 249 5.86 -18.37 32.86
C TYR A 249 6.10 -19.84 32.48
N PRO A 250 6.96 -20.57 33.21
CA PRO A 250 7.36 -21.95 32.87
C PRO A 250 6.21 -22.95 32.79
N GLU A 251 5.13 -22.71 33.53
CA GLU A 251 3.92 -23.56 33.54
C GLU A 251 3.06 -23.35 32.28
N SER A 252 3.38 -22.38 31.43
CA SER A 252 2.58 -22.08 30.24
C SER A 252 2.69 -23.21 29.22
N ASN A 253 1.56 -23.64 28.71
CA ASN A 253 1.44 -24.65 27.67
C ASN A 253 1.08 -24.08 26.29
N PHE A 254 1.18 -22.76 26.09
CA PHE A 254 0.76 -22.10 24.84
C PHE A 254 1.54 -22.58 23.59
N ILE A 255 2.70 -23.20 23.79
CA ILE A 255 3.52 -23.78 22.71
C ILE A 255 2.97 -25.08 22.14
N TYR A 256 1.96 -25.67 22.79
CA TYR A 256 1.33 -26.90 22.35
C TYR A 256 -0.02 -26.61 21.70
N ASP A 257 -0.37 -27.40 20.68
CA ASP A 257 -1.70 -27.42 20.11
C ASP A 257 -2.68 -28.26 20.95
N GLU A 258 -3.93 -28.38 20.49
CA GLU A 258 -4.97 -29.16 21.16
C GLU A 258 -4.64 -30.66 21.23
N ASP A 259 -3.81 -31.15 20.32
CA ASP A 259 -3.33 -32.53 20.26
C ASP A 259 -2.05 -32.76 21.09
N GLY A 260 -1.56 -31.72 21.77
CA GLY A 260 -0.33 -31.77 22.57
C GLY A 260 0.96 -31.78 21.75
N LYS A 261 0.89 -31.46 20.46
CA LYS A 261 2.07 -31.29 19.60
C LYS A 261 2.62 -29.86 19.71
N VAL A 262 3.95 -29.74 19.54
CA VAL A 262 4.60 -28.43 19.56
C VAL A 262 4.09 -27.59 18.40
N LYS A 263 3.34 -26.55 18.73
CA LYS A 263 2.78 -25.58 17.78
C LYS A 263 3.81 -24.55 17.32
N TYR A 264 4.80 -24.24 18.16
CA TYR A 264 5.80 -23.23 17.94
C TYR A 264 7.19 -23.86 17.81
N LEU A 265 8.00 -23.33 16.87
CA LEU A 265 9.33 -23.82 16.57
C LEU A 265 10.36 -23.22 17.54
N ILE A 266 10.37 -23.68 18.78
CA ILE A 266 11.42 -23.30 19.73
C ILE A 266 12.61 -24.21 19.51
N ALA A 267 13.75 -23.63 19.08
CA ALA A 267 14.93 -24.37 18.65
C ALA A 267 15.64 -25.13 19.78
N ASN A 268 15.49 -24.70 21.02
CA ASN A 268 16.07 -25.37 22.19
C ASN A 268 15.02 -25.48 23.27
N ALA A 269 15.14 -26.53 24.11
CA ALA A 269 14.31 -26.64 25.29
C ALA A 269 14.30 -25.34 26.09
N PRO A 270 13.18 -25.01 26.80
CA PRO A 270 13.15 -23.86 27.67
C PRO A 270 14.37 -23.84 28.58
N THR A 271 15.05 -22.71 28.64
CA THR A 271 16.20 -22.58 29.51
C THR A 271 15.73 -22.67 30.97
N SER A 272 16.55 -23.24 31.84
CA SER A 272 16.29 -23.22 33.28
C SER A 272 16.41 -21.83 33.92
N GLN A 273 16.65 -20.79 33.10
CA GLN A 273 16.69 -19.41 33.57
C GLN A 273 15.26 -18.89 33.73
N MET A 274 14.83 -18.75 34.98
CA MET A 274 13.59 -18.06 35.30
C MET A 274 13.79 -16.55 35.20
N ARG A 275 12.90 -15.86 34.49
CA ARG A 275 12.83 -14.40 34.47
C ARG A 275 11.67 -13.91 35.35
N HIS A 276 11.87 -12.76 35.94
CA HIS A 276 10.74 -12.09 36.59
C HIS A 276 9.69 -11.67 35.55
N PRO A 277 8.40 -11.92 35.82
CA PRO A 277 7.32 -11.44 34.94
C PRO A 277 7.42 -9.94 34.71
N LYS A 278 7.27 -9.54 33.45
CA LYS A 278 7.22 -8.14 33.03
C LYS A 278 5.80 -7.78 32.60
N LYS A 279 5.41 -6.53 32.84
CA LYS A 279 4.21 -5.98 32.22
C LYS A 279 4.45 -5.75 30.74
N LEU A 280 3.36 -5.67 29.97
CA LEU A 280 3.44 -5.50 28.51
C LEU A 280 4.23 -4.25 28.11
N GLU A 281 4.02 -3.14 28.81
CA GLU A 281 4.73 -1.87 28.59
C GLU A 281 6.22 -1.90 28.94
N GLU A 282 6.67 -2.89 29.67
CA GLU A 282 8.09 -3.10 30.02
C GLU A 282 8.85 -3.92 28.99
N ILE A 283 8.10 -4.58 28.07
CA ILE A 283 8.68 -5.36 26.99
C ILE A 283 9.08 -4.42 25.86
N LYS A 284 10.37 -4.34 25.59
CA LYS A 284 10.92 -3.52 24.50
C LYS A 284 11.34 -4.44 23.38
N LEU A 285 10.77 -4.19 22.20
CA LEU A 285 11.10 -4.88 20.96
C LEU A 285 11.74 -3.91 20.00
N ILE A 286 12.67 -4.40 19.22
CA ILE A 286 13.24 -3.70 18.08
C ILE A 286 13.32 -4.65 16.90
N ASP A 287 12.83 -4.21 15.78
CA ASP A 287 13.07 -4.84 14.50
C ASP A 287 13.96 -3.89 13.69
N PRO A 288 15.26 -4.20 13.55
CA PRO A 288 16.20 -3.30 12.87
C PRO A 288 16.04 -3.31 11.35
N ALA A 289 15.19 -4.17 10.81
CA ALA A 289 14.98 -4.36 9.39
C ALA A 289 13.49 -4.59 9.07
N CYS A 290 12.60 -3.82 9.72
CA CYS A 290 11.16 -4.05 9.74
C CYS A 290 10.50 -4.10 8.34
N GLY A 291 11.11 -3.51 7.31
CA GLY A 291 10.56 -3.53 5.96
C GLY A 291 9.12 -3.05 5.94
N SER A 292 8.20 -3.92 5.51
CA SER A 292 6.75 -3.67 5.50
C SER A 292 6.05 -3.96 6.84
N GLY A 293 6.79 -4.31 7.88
CA GLY A 293 6.22 -4.58 9.22
C GLY A 293 5.61 -5.98 9.35
N ASN A 294 6.29 -7.02 8.89
CA ASN A 294 5.81 -8.41 8.94
C ASN A 294 6.02 -9.11 10.29
N PHE A 295 6.77 -8.50 11.19
CA PHE A 295 7.05 -9.04 12.51
C PHE A 295 6.14 -8.46 13.58
#